data_d04d7412b1c09cd9687fc3e2f646ef01
#
_entry.id   d04d7412b1c09cd9687fc3e2f646ef01
#
_cell.length_a   1.000
_cell.length_b   1.000
_cell.length_c   1.000
_cell.angle_alpha   90.00
_cell.angle_beta   90.00
_cell.angle_gamma   90.00
#
_symmetry.space_group_name_H-M   'P 1'
#
loop_
_entity.id
_entity.type
_entity.pdbx_description
1 polymer ?
#
loop_
_entity_poly.entity_id
_entity_poly.type
_entity_poly.pdbx_seq_one_letter_code
_entity_poly.pdbx_strand_id
1 'polypeptide(L)'
;MHHLSTAIAHPLTLLTATLWVALAPISLACADVTRVVVKSSGPMGGFKGRQYIWVTATMEGTVERGDGERGQYRVPIVLMYPDRAPNGFGFVDIVNSAIFAAYKEGEAPGGKRSVYYFGDIVFSDYLRREGFTYLAVQWARMVTDVLGADYGVIEDGRDGYAIIKDAARFLRHPVTLEGAVPFRPQAVGRVIGFGQSQTAFLLRELVRSGQNRDKDGALTFDGLLAGVGGGLCKILNNEATPRPEPGPTNPRFETNVPCGEPLPEDGKFISIQTQSDIDGFRGYLARHQTPSYRQYELAGVAHVPPDMIDTRLLGAARQNPVSFRPVFKAMLHNLVEWIVSGTPPPDSMYIEGTVDSEGKVNFATDADGNVKGGLRLPHMPTVLRNGERAGAPLGVYGGLDPDYLKPLNLAAWLGGTFAPFSDQEIAARYPSTADYVQLVRNAAASLLADRCILKEDYDAYIQAAPWWR
;
A
#
# COMPACT_ATOMS: atom_id res chain seq x y z
N MET A 1 64.61 60.04 -14.18
CA MET A 1 65.33 59.02 -14.98
C MET A 1 64.61 57.74 -14.84
N HIS A 2 64.17 57.28 -15.93
CA HIS A 2 63.39 56.11 -16.28
C HIS A 2 63.90 54.78 -15.70
N HIS A 3 62.96 53.87 -15.31
CA HIS A 3 62.97 52.55 -15.90
C HIS A 3 61.55 51.90 -15.72
N LEU A 4 60.92 51.67 -16.85
CA LEU A 4 59.77 50.84 -17.08
C LEU A 4 60.15 49.37 -16.91
N SER A 5 59.38 48.61 -16.20
CA SER A 5 59.44 47.16 -16.21
C SER A 5 58.08 46.59 -16.59
N THR A 6 58.02 45.97 -17.74
CA THR A 6 56.89 45.35 -18.39
C THR A 6 56.65 43.95 -17.73
N ALA A 7 55.49 43.73 -17.10
CA ALA A 7 55.05 42.45 -16.66
C ALA A 7 54.25 41.75 -17.77
N ILE A 8 54.72 40.62 -18.22
CA ILE A 8 54.09 39.69 -19.15
C ILE A 8 53.02 38.92 -18.43
N ALA A 9 51.76 39.13 -18.80
CA ALA A 9 50.63 38.30 -18.33
C ALA A 9 50.50 37.05 -19.21
N HIS A 10 50.63 35.89 -18.58
CA HIS A 10 50.27 34.60 -19.20
C HIS A 10 48.78 34.35 -19.00
N PRO A 11 48.02 33.97 -20.03
CA PRO A 11 46.62 33.52 -19.84
C PRO A 11 46.61 32.07 -19.31
N LEU A 12 46.08 31.88 -18.09
CA LEU A 12 45.71 30.56 -17.59
C LEU A 12 44.44 30.10 -18.34
N THR A 13 44.61 29.14 -19.22
CA THR A 13 43.49 28.43 -19.86
C THR A 13 42.95 27.42 -18.86
N LEU A 14 41.83 27.74 -18.22
CA LEU A 14 41.05 26.73 -17.44
C LEU A 14 40.40 25.75 -18.43
N LEU A 15 40.92 24.53 -18.49
CA LEU A 15 40.23 23.40 -19.08
C LEU A 15 39.12 22.95 -18.10
N THR A 16 37.91 23.36 -18.33
CA THR A 16 36.74 22.74 -17.70
C THR A 16 36.45 21.40 -18.39
N ALA A 17 36.91 20.32 -17.78
CA ALA A 17 36.51 18.97 -18.17
C ALA A 17 35.06 18.76 -17.74
N THR A 18 34.13 18.91 -18.66
CA THR A 18 32.73 18.54 -18.48
C THR A 18 32.65 17.02 -18.48
N LEU A 19 32.51 16.46 -17.31
CA LEU A 19 32.26 15.01 -17.14
C LEU A 19 30.82 14.73 -17.63
N TRP A 20 30.70 14.25 -18.87
CA TRP A 20 29.47 13.70 -19.37
C TRP A 20 29.31 12.32 -18.68
N VAL A 21 28.55 12.27 -17.59
CA VAL A 21 28.00 11.00 -17.12
C VAL A 21 26.99 10.59 -18.17
N ALA A 22 27.38 9.67 -19.02
CA ALA A 22 26.44 8.98 -19.90
C ALA A 22 25.49 8.18 -19.00
N LEU A 23 24.35 8.74 -18.68
CA LEU A 23 23.21 7.97 -18.22
C LEU A 23 22.90 6.98 -19.34
N ALA A 24 23.30 5.73 -19.16
CA ALA A 24 22.83 4.66 -20.03
C ALA A 24 21.29 4.76 -20.04
N PRO A 25 20.65 4.75 -21.21
CA PRO A 25 19.20 4.74 -21.26
C PRO A 25 18.73 3.50 -20.49
N ILE A 26 18.00 3.71 -19.40
CA ILE A 26 17.29 2.63 -18.72
C ILE A 26 16.28 2.14 -19.75
N SER A 27 16.60 1.03 -20.40
CA SER A 27 15.70 0.41 -21.36
C SER A 27 14.48 -0.04 -20.59
N LEU A 28 13.37 0.65 -20.79
CA LEU A 28 12.08 0.27 -20.23
C LEU A 28 11.73 -1.09 -20.79
N ALA A 29 11.70 -2.10 -19.93
CA ALA A 29 11.24 -3.43 -20.32
C ALA A 29 9.82 -3.30 -20.89
N CYS A 30 9.62 -3.79 -22.09
CA CYS A 30 8.33 -3.86 -22.74
C CYS A 30 7.77 -5.26 -22.58
N ALA A 31 6.56 -5.34 -22.17
CA ALA A 31 5.82 -6.57 -22.11
C ALA A 31 4.48 -6.41 -22.84
N ASP A 32 3.97 -7.50 -23.35
CA ASP A 32 2.68 -7.54 -24.02
C ASP A 32 1.93 -8.79 -23.53
N VAL A 33 0.71 -8.59 -23.02
CA VAL A 33 -0.21 -9.69 -22.71
C VAL A 33 -0.61 -10.36 -24.02
N THR A 34 -0.22 -11.61 -24.18
CA THR A 34 -0.53 -12.38 -25.39
C THR A 34 -1.80 -13.20 -25.21
N ARG A 35 -2.11 -13.60 -23.97
CA ARG A 35 -3.19 -14.54 -23.69
C ARG A 35 -3.68 -14.46 -22.25
N VAL A 36 -5.00 -14.62 -22.04
CA VAL A 36 -5.59 -14.80 -20.71
C VAL A 36 -6.51 -16.01 -20.72
N VAL A 37 -6.12 -17.08 -20.02
CA VAL A 37 -6.83 -18.34 -19.95
C VAL A 37 -7.64 -18.43 -18.67
N VAL A 38 -8.95 -18.48 -18.79
CA VAL A 38 -9.89 -18.62 -17.67
C VAL A 38 -9.78 -20.02 -17.07
N LYS A 39 -9.61 -20.07 -15.76
CA LYS A 39 -9.62 -21.30 -14.97
C LYS A 39 -11.00 -21.56 -14.37
N SER A 40 -11.59 -20.54 -13.75
CA SER A 40 -12.93 -20.61 -13.21
C SER A 40 -13.56 -19.21 -13.13
N SER A 41 -14.87 -19.15 -13.07
CA SER A 41 -15.62 -17.91 -12.90
C SER A 41 -16.93 -18.16 -12.14
N GLY A 42 -17.46 -17.13 -11.49
CA GLY A 42 -18.72 -17.23 -10.78
C GLY A 42 -19.28 -15.88 -10.38
N PRO A 43 -20.54 -15.84 -9.92
CA PRO A 43 -21.18 -14.63 -9.47
C PRO A 43 -20.61 -14.15 -8.13
N MET A 44 -20.56 -12.82 -7.94
CA MET A 44 -20.23 -12.17 -6.66
C MET A 44 -21.42 -11.43 -6.04
N GLY A 45 -22.57 -11.43 -6.69
CA GLY A 45 -23.76 -10.71 -6.25
C GLY A 45 -23.92 -9.33 -6.90
N GLY A 46 -24.95 -8.62 -6.45
CA GLY A 46 -25.35 -7.31 -6.99
C GLY A 46 -24.90 -6.16 -6.09
N PHE A 47 -24.34 -5.11 -6.70
CA PHE A 47 -23.87 -3.89 -6.03
C PHE A 47 -24.39 -2.65 -6.77
N LYS A 48 -25.25 -1.87 -6.15
CA LYS A 48 -25.84 -0.65 -6.75
C LYS A 48 -26.36 -0.88 -8.19
N GLY A 49 -27.08 -1.99 -8.41
CA GLY A 49 -27.69 -2.34 -9.71
C GLY A 49 -26.73 -2.97 -10.74
N ARG A 50 -25.50 -3.22 -10.41
CA ARG A 50 -24.52 -3.97 -11.20
C ARG A 50 -24.41 -5.41 -10.70
N GLN A 51 -24.30 -6.38 -11.60
CA GLN A 51 -23.92 -7.75 -11.24
C GLN A 51 -22.42 -7.91 -11.42
N TYR A 52 -21.75 -8.39 -10.37
CA TYR A 52 -20.32 -8.68 -10.42
C TYR A 52 -20.06 -10.16 -10.60
N ILE A 53 -19.02 -10.46 -11.35
CA ILE A 53 -18.43 -11.79 -11.38
C ILE A 53 -16.97 -11.73 -10.91
N TRP A 54 -16.50 -12.84 -10.42
CA TRP A 54 -15.09 -13.12 -10.27
C TRP A 54 -14.63 -14.06 -11.37
N VAL A 55 -13.38 -13.91 -11.79
CA VAL A 55 -12.70 -14.79 -12.74
C VAL A 55 -11.31 -15.06 -12.22
N THR A 56 -10.96 -16.33 -12.11
CA THR A 56 -9.56 -16.72 -11.92
C THR A 56 -9.01 -17.14 -13.26
N ALA A 57 -7.82 -16.68 -13.58
CA ALA A 57 -7.23 -16.91 -14.87
C ALA A 57 -5.70 -16.95 -14.77
N THR A 58 -5.09 -17.41 -15.83
CA THR A 58 -3.65 -17.28 -16.06
C THR A 58 -3.43 -16.22 -17.13
N MET A 59 -2.64 -15.22 -16.84
CA MET A 59 -2.16 -14.20 -17.78
C MET A 59 -0.79 -14.62 -18.31
N GLU A 60 -0.66 -14.69 -19.61
CA GLU A 60 0.57 -15.03 -20.31
C GLU A 60 1.04 -13.85 -21.14
N GLY A 61 2.34 -13.63 -21.17
CA GLY A 61 2.92 -12.52 -21.92
C GLY A 61 4.40 -12.70 -22.20
N THR A 62 4.94 -11.73 -22.95
CA THR A 62 6.35 -11.66 -23.30
C THR A 62 6.96 -10.40 -22.72
N VAL A 63 8.20 -10.49 -22.27
CA VAL A 63 8.98 -9.37 -21.76
C VAL A 63 10.18 -9.15 -22.66
N GLU A 64 10.40 -7.93 -23.12
CA GLU A 64 11.63 -7.53 -23.79
C GLU A 64 12.55 -6.84 -22.78
N ARG A 65 13.66 -7.46 -22.46
CA ARG A 65 14.63 -6.98 -21.47
C ARG A 65 15.60 -6.00 -22.09
N GLY A 66 16.22 -5.16 -21.26
CA GLY A 66 17.13 -4.10 -21.73
C GLY A 66 18.41 -4.56 -22.42
N ASP A 67 18.73 -5.84 -22.33
CA ASP A 67 19.83 -6.52 -23.03
C ASP A 67 19.42 -7.08 -24.40
N GLY A 68 18.16 -6.89 -24.81
CA GLY A 68 17.59 -7.42 -26.05
C GLY A 68 17.10 -8.86 -25.94
N GLU A 69 17.23 -9.49 -24.76
CA GLU A 69 16.65 -10.79 -24.53
C GLU A 69 15.12 -10.69 -24.43
N ARG A 70 14.44 -11.76 -24.85
CA ARG A 70 13.00 -11.94 -24.69
C ARG A 70 12.75 -13.03 -23.68
N GLY A 71 11.98 -12.67 -22.62
CA GLY A 71 11.47 -13.61 -21.66
C GLY A 71 9.98 -13.86 -21.87
N GLN A 72 9.48 -14.89 -21.23
CA GLN A 72 8.06 -15.21 -21.17
C GLN A 72 7.65 -15.28 -19.70
N TYR A 73 6.41 -14.92 -19.45
CA TYR A 73 5.81 -15.13 -18.14
C TYR A 73 4.43 -15.76 -18.28
N ARG A 74 4.05 -16.47 -17.24
CA ARG A 74 2.72 -17.05 -17.04
C ARG A 74 2.38 -16.89 -15.56
N VAL A 75 1.42 -16.03 -15.23
CA VAL A 75 1.10 -15.69 -13.84
C VAL A 75 -0.39 -15.82 -13.58
N PRO A 76 -0.77 -16.30 -12.39
CA PRO A 76 -2.16 -16.29 -11.97
C PRO A 76 -2.64 -14.87 -11.74
N ILE A 77 -3.89 -14.62 -12.13
CA ILE A 77 -4.61 -13.37 -11.87
C ILE A 77 -6.01 -13.67 -11.35
N VAL A 78 -6.57 -12.69 -10.64
CA VAL A 78 -7.99 -12.66 -10.29
C VAL A 78 -8.61 -11.37 -10.78
N LEU A 79 -9.70 -11.50 -11.50
CA LEU A 79 -10.49 -10.39 -11.99
C LEU A 79 -11.83 -10.35 -11.24
N MET A 80 -12.31 -9.15 -10.95
CA MET A 80 -13.65 -8.88 -10.48
C MET A 80 -14.17 -7.66 -11.24
N TYR A 81 -15.27 -7.81 -11.96
CA TYR A 81 -15.78 -6.71 -12.77
C TYR A 81 -17.31 -6.78 -12.94
N PRO A 82 -17.96 -5.61 -13.19
CA PRO A 82 -19.39 -5.54 -13.35
C PRO A 82 -19.84 -5.89 -14.78
N ASP A 83 -21.10 -6.32 -14.90
CA ASP A 83 -21.78 -6.55 -16.18
C ASP A 83 -21.99 -5.27 -17.00
N ARG A 84 -22.17 -4.14 -16.30
CA ARG A 84 -22.50 -2.83 -16.89
C ARG A 84 -22.01 -1.66 -16.05
N ALA A 85 -21.92 -0.51 -16.67
CA ALA A 85 -21.63 0.78 -16.02
C ALA A 85 -20.49 0.75 -15.02
N PRO A 86 -19.26 0.28 -15.40
CA PRO A 86 -18.09 0.48 -14.57
C PRO A 86 -17.85 1.98 -14.35
N ASN A 87 -17.18 2.35 -13.27
CA ASN A 87 -16.84 3.75 -12.99
C ASN A 87 -15.69 4.31 -13.86
N GLY A 88 -15.16 3.50 -14.77
CA GLY A 88 -14.05 3.86 -15.65
C GLY A 88 -12.65 3.67 -15.04
N PHE A 89 -12.57 3.16 -13.80
CA PHE A 89 -11.33 2.86 -13.13
C PHE A 89 -11.03 1.37 -13.05
N GLY A 90 -9.79 1.02 -13.41
CA GLY A 90 -9.15 -0.23 -13.06
C GLY A 90 -8.41 -0.10 -11.73
N PHE A 91 -8.45 -1.15 -10.93
CA PHE A 91 -7.72 -1.25 -9.67
C PHE A 91 -6.83 -2.48 -9.73
N VAL A 92 -5.52 -2.28 -9.84
CA VAL A 92 -4.53 -3.36 -9.88
C VAL A 92 -3.98 -3.59 -8.48
N ASP A 93 -4.32 -4.71 -7.88
CA ASP A 93 -3.77 -5.18 -6.62
C ASP A 93 -2.49 -5.99 -6.89
N ILE A 94 -1.36 -5.40 -6.54
CA ILE A 94 -0.06 -6.05 -6.65
C ILE A 94 0.11 -6.95 -5.43
N VAL A 95 -0.15 -8.23 -5.62
CA VAL A 95 -0.31 -9.18 -4.53
C VAL A 95 1.00 -9.38 -3.77
N ASN A 96 0.92 -9.34 -2.44
CA ASN A 96 2.06 -9.69 -1.60
C ASN A 96 2.42 -11.17 -1.80
N SER A 97 3.66 -11.42 -2.24
CA SER A 97 4.12 -12.75 -2.66
C SER A 97 3.96 -13.84 -1.60
N ALA A 98 3.98 -13.48 -0.31
CA ALA A 98 3.79 -14.44 0.79
C ALA A 98 2.34 -14.95 0.92
N ILE A 99 1.37 -14.30 0.30
CA ILE A 99 -0.06 -14.49 0.57
C ILE A 99 -0.79 -15.13 -0.61
N PHE A 100 -0.29 -14.97 -1.82
CA PHE A 100 -0.90 -15.60 -3.02
C PHE A 100 -0.87 -17.14 -2.98
N ALA A 101 -0.04 -17.72 -2.14
CA ALA A 101 0.20 -19.16 -2.02
C ALA A 101 -1.00 -20.02 -1.58
N ALA A 102 -2.12 -19.43 -1.22
CA ALA A 102 -3.24 -20.18 -0.67
C ALA A 102 -4.46 -20.30 -1.60
N TYR A 103 -4.36 -19.90 -2.88
CA TYR A 103 -5.45 -20.03 -3.84
C TYR A 103 -5.62 -21.48 -4.29
N LYS A 104 -6.82 -22.03 -4.10
CA LYS A 104 -7.23 -23.32 -4.70
C LYS A 104 -8.09 -23.07 -5.93
N GLU A 105 -7.75 -23.74 -7.01
CA GLU A 105 -8.53 -23.74 -8.23
C GLU A 105 -9.99 -24.15 -7.95
N GLY A 106 -10.95 -23.36 -8.44
CA GLY A 106 -12.38 -23.61 -8.30
C GLY A 106 -13.06 -23.02 -7.06
N GLU A 107 -12.32 -22.34 -6.16
CA GLU A 107 -12.94 -21.65 -5.01
C GLU A 107 -13.19 -20.18 -5.31
N ALA A 108 -14.36 -19.67 -4.91
CA ALA A 108 -14.70 -18.26 -5.06
C ALA A 108 -13.82 -17.38 -4.18
N PRO A 109 -13.34 -16.21 -4.68
CA PRO A 109 -12.71 -15.20 -3.83
C PRO A 109 -13.67 -14.80 -2.70
N GLY A 110 -13.18 -14.76 -1.45
CA GLY A 110 -13.98 -14.44 -0.27
C GLY A 110 -14.59 -15.63 0.50
N GLY A 111 -14.40 -16.87 0.05
CA GLY A 111 -14.74 -18.08 0.83
C GLY A 111 -13.85 -18.26 2.07
N LYS A 112 -14.29 -19.01 3.09
CA LYS A 112 -13.57 -19.20 4.36
C LYS A 112 -12.15 -19.77 4.24
N ARG A 113 -11.69 -20.12 3.04
CA ARG A 113 -10.37 -20.66 2.72
C ARG A 113 -9.70 -19.93 1.56
N SER A 114 -10.33 -18.86 1.04
CA SER A 114 -9.77 -18.12 -0.06
C SER A 114 -8.66 -17.20 0.41
N VAL A 115 -7.69 -17.11 -0.43
CA VAL A 115 -6.52 -16.30 -0.30
C VAL A 115 -6.85 -14.84 -0.22
N TYR A 116 -6.09 -14.22 0.60
CA TYR A 116 -6.15 -12.82 0.93
C TYR A 116 -5.64 -11.97 -0.24
N TYR A 117 -6.57 -11.46 -1.05
CA TYR A 117 -6.32 -10.31 -1.89
C TYR A 117 -6.43 -9.09 -0.99
N PHE A 118 -5.33 -8.46 -0.65
CA PHE A 118 -5.36 -7.34 0.29
C PHE A 118 -6.31 -6.24 -0.14
N GLY A 119 -6.37 -5.93 -1.44
CA GLY A 119 -7.33 -4.97 -1.94
C GLY A 119 -8.78 -5.34 -1.64
N ASP A 120 -9.18 -6.58 -1.86
CA ASP A 120 -10.56 -7.01 -1.56
C ASP A 120 -10.82 -7.05 -0.04
N ILE A 121 -9.84 -7.45 0.77
CA ILE A 121 -9.96 -7.43 2.23
C ILE A 121 -10.03 -6.00 2.77
N VAL A 122 -9.08 -5.15 2.37
CA VAL A 122 -8.94 -3.78 2.89
C VAL A 122 -10.15 -2.94 2.51
N PHE A 123 -10.60 -3.02 1.26
CA PHE A 123 -11.70 -2.21 0.75
C PHE A 123 -13.07 -2.90 0.87
N SER A 124 -13.09 -4.21 1.18
CA SER A 124 -14.32 -4.99 1.30
C SER A 124 -15.20 -4.88 0.05
N ASP A 125 -16.48 -4.53 0.19
CA ASP A 125 -17.39 -4.32 -0.93
C ASP A 125 -17.29 -2.94 -1.59
N TYR A 126 -16.47 -2.03 -1.04
CA TYR A 126 -16.35 -0.65 -1.52
C TYR A 126 -15.99 -0.58 -3.02
N LEU A 127 -14.99 -1.35 -3.46
CA LEU A 127 -14.59 -1.37 -4.88
C LEU A 127 -15.75 -1.77 -5.79
N ARG A 128 -16.53 -2.77 -5.39
CA ARG A 128 -17.69 -3.26 -6.16
C ARG A 128 -18.85 -2.28 -6.11
N ARG A 129 -19.12 -1.71 -4.95
CA ARG A 129 -20.18 -0.69 -4.80
C ARG A 129 -19.89 0.54 -5.65
N GLU A 130 -18.66 0.95 -5.75
CA GLU A 130 -18.25 2.10 -6.56
C GLU A 130 -17.99 1.76 -8.04
N GLY A 131 -18.06 0.49 -8.44
CA GLY A 131 -18.04 0.09 -9.86
C GLY A 131 -16.65 -0.09 -10.46
N PHE A 132 -15.63 -0.35 -9.65
CA PHE A 132 -14.26 -0.62 -10.14
C PHE A 132 -14.18 -1.95 -10.88
N THR A 133 -13.30 -1.99 -11.88
CA THR A 133 -12.78 -3.25 -12.41
C THR A 133 -11.49 -3.59 -11.65
N TYR A 134 -11.51 -4.70 -10.91
CA TYR A 134 -10.41 -5.12 -10.05
C TYR A 134 -9.59 -6.22 -10.71
N LEU A 135 -8.28 -6.17 -10.58
CA LEU A 135 -7.35 -7.20 -11.00
C LEU A 135 -6.27 -7.39 -9.93
N ALA A 136 -6.19 -8.59 -9.36
CA ALA A 136 -5.04 -9.00 -8.56
C ALA A 136 -4.03 -9.73 -9.45
N VAL A 137 -2.74 -9.41 -9.32
CA VAL A 137 -1.67 -9.97 -10.15
C VAL A 137 -0.48 -10.44 -9.32
N GLN A 138 -0.01 -11.65 -9.62
CA GLN A 138 1.29 -12.12 -9.15
C GLN A 138 2.40 -11.54 -10.03
N TRP A 139 3.49 -11.09 -9.42
CA TRP A 139 4.59 -10.37 -10.09
C TRP A 139 5.98 -10.94 -9.80
N ALA A 140 6.09 -11.85 -8.82
CA ALA A 140 7.34 -12.44 -8.39
C ALA A 140 7.23 -13.96 -8.29
N ARG A 141 8.37 -14.64 -8.39
CA ARG A 141 8.45 -16.05 -8.01
C ARG A 141 8.07 -16.21 -6.56
N MET A 142 7.07 -17.03 -6.31
CA MET A 142 6.69 -17.39 -4.96
C MET A 142 7.70 -18.36 -4.36
N VAL A 143 7.87 -18.34 -3.04
CA VAL A 143 8.45 -19.45 -2.29
C VAL A 143 7.46 -20.60 -2.40
N THR A 144 7.62 -21.38 -3.46
CA THR A 144 6.72 -22.45 -3.89
C THR A 144 6.81 -23.68 -2.99
N ASP A 145 5.96 -24.61 -3.21
CA ASP A 145 5.88 -25.98 -2.72
C ASP A 145 5.21 -26.23 -1.36
N VAL A 146 4.78 -25.20 -0.62
CA VAL A 146 4.11 -25.47 0.65
C VAL A 146 2.68 -26.00 0.45
N LEU A 147 2.02 -25.72 -0.69
CA LEU A 147 0.60 -26.03 -0.87
C LEU A 147 0.20 -26.64 -2.24
N GLY A 148 1.14 -26.94 -3.13
CA GLY A 148 0.84 -27.60 -4.41
C GLY A 148 -0.01 -26.76 -5.40
N ALA A 149 0.04 -25.43 -5.29
CA ALA A 149 -0.68 -24.52 -6.18
C ALA A 149 0.15 -24.18 -7.44
N ASP A 150 -0.52 -23.88 -8.57
CA ASP A 150 0.14 -23.36 -9.76
C ASP A 150 0.53 -21.91 -9.59
N TYR A 151 1.81 -21.64 -9.33
CA TYR A 151 2.35 -20.30 -9.06
C TYR A 151 2.78 -19.55 -10.33
N GLY A 152 2.54 -20.12 -11.49
CA GLY A 152 2.99 -19.56 -12.73
C GLY A 152 4.49 -19.75 -13.00
N VAL A 153 4.95 -19.12 -14.07
CA VAL A 153 6.35 -19.12 -14.50
C VAL A 153 6.80 -17.68 -14.70
N ILE A 154 7.82 -17.27 -13.95
CA ILE A 154 8.52 -16.00 -14.13
C ILE A 154 10.00 -16.36 -14.26
N GLU A 155 10.57 -16.11 -15.44
CA GLU A 155 11.93 -16.53 -15.73
C GLU A 155 12.98 -15.69 -15.01
N ASP A 156 12.72 -14.39 -14.89
CA ASP A 156 13.63 -13.42 -14.30
C ASP A 156 12.87 -12.53 -13.30
N GLY A 157 13.45 -12.28 -12.13
CA GLY A 157 12.82 -11.44 -11.10
C GLY A 157 12.60 -9.99 -11.55
N ARG A 158 13.41 -9.49 -12.50
CA ARG A 158 13.26 -8.14 -13.07
C ARG A 158 11.98 -8.00 -13.89
N ASP A 159 11.43 -9.11 -14.39
CA ASP A 159 10.20 -9.14 -15.18
C ASP A 159 8.97 -8.67 -14.38
N GLY A 160 9.08 -8.62 -13.04
CA GLY A 160 8.00 -8.20 -12.16
C GLY A 160 7.41 -6.83 -12.50
N TYR A 161 8.23 -5.84 -12.85
CA TYR A 161 7.71 -4.53 -13.27
C TYR A 161 6.93 -4.62 -14.58
N ALA A 162 7.43 -5.38 -15.53
CA ALA A 162 6.78 -5.58 -16.82
C ALA A 162 5.40 -6.25 -16.64
N ILE A 163 5.33 -7.29 -15.81
CA ILE A 163 4.09 -8.00 -15.49
C ILE A 163 3.06 -7.06 -14.84
N ILE A 164 3.48 -6.22 -13.89
CA ILE A 164 2.62 -5.24 -13.23
C ILE A 164 2.08 -4.21 -14.24
N LYS A 165 2.93 -3.74 -15.14
CA LYS A 165 2.54 -2.79 -16.20
C LYS A 165 1.58 -3.44 -17.19
N ASP A 166 1.79 -4.71 -17.53
CA ASP A 166 0.88 -5.47 -18.39
C ASP A 166 -0.50 -5.66 -17.78
N ALA A 167 -0.56 -5.90 -16.48
CA ALA A 167 -1.84 -5.96 -15.77
C ALA A 167 -2.63 -4.65 -15.92
N ALA A 168 -1.95 -3.50 -15.82
CA ALA A 168 -2.59 -2.20 -16.03
C ALA A 168 -3.02 -1.99 -17.50
N ARG A 169 -2.18 -2.35 -18.46
CA ARG A 169 -2.50 -2.29 -19.90
C ARG A 169 -3.67 -3.20 -20.25
N PHE A 170 -3.70 -4.43 -19.71
CA PHE A 170 -4.80 -5.35 -19.91
C PHE A 170 -6.13 -4.75 -19.46
N LEU A 171 -6.19 -4.01 -18.37
CA LEU A 171 -7.42 -3.35 -17.97
C LEU A 171 -7.82 -2.21 -18.91
N ARG A 172 -6.86 -1.48 -19.50
CA ARG A 172 -7.13 -0.44 -20.51
C ARG A 172 -7.55 -1.03 -21.87
N HIS A 173 -6.92 -2.14 -22.24
CA HIS A 173 -7.08 -2.80 -23.52
C HIS A 173 -7.25 -4.31 -23.33
N PRO A 174 -8.43 -4.77 -22.85
CA PRO A 174 -8.64 -6.16 -22.52
C PRO A 174 -8.50 -7.06 -23.76
N VAL A 175 -7.58 -8.03 -23.70
CA VAL A 175 -7.53 -9.12 -24.67
C VAL A 175 -8.68 -10.08 -24.44
N THR A 176 -8.98 -10.90 -25.44
CA THR A 176 -10.03 -11.92 -25.31
C THR A 176 -9.69 -12.92 -24.22
N LEU A 177 -10.61 -13.09 -23.26
CA LEU A 177 -10.52 -14.17 -22.29
C LEU A 177 -10.82 -15.50 -22.97
N GLU A 178 -9.87 -16.45 -22.90
CA GLU A 178 -10.07 -17.80 -23.39
C GLU A 178 -10.74 -18.64 -22.30
N GLY A 179 -11.98 -19.02 -22.53
CA GLY A 179 -12.82 -19.78 -21.61
C GLY A 179 -14.20 -19.15 -21.42
N ALA A 180 -15.04 -19.83 -20.66
CA ALA A 180 -16.43 -19.42 -20.45
C ALA A 180 -16.51 -18.38 -19.34
N VAL A 181 -17.04 -17.21 -19.67
CA VAL A 181 -17.43 -16.15 -18.72
C VAL A 181 -18.81 -15.64 -19.10
N PRO A 182 -19.67 -15.29 -18.12
CA PRO A 182 -21.03 -14.76 -18.40
C PRO A 182 -21.02 -13.49 -19.24
N PHE A 183 -20.05 -12.61 -19.01
CA PHE A 183 -19.80 -11.37 -19.74
C PHE A 183 -18.32 -11.01 -19.68
N ARG A 184 -17.87 -10.13 -20.57
CA ARG A 184 -16.48 -9.75 -20.69
C ARG A 184 -16.18 -8.46 -19.94
N PRO A 185 -14.93 -8.25 -19.44
CA PRO A 185 -14.52 -6.99 -18.84
C PRO A 185 -14.60 -5.86 -19.89
N GLN A 186 -15.04 -4.70 -19.45
CA GLN A 186 -15.00 -3.49 -20.25
C GLN A 186 -13.66 -2.77 -20.03
N ALA A 187 -13.15 -2.14 -21.09
CA ALA A 187 -11.95 -1.31 -21.00
C ALA A 187 -12.16 -0.14 -20.02
N VAL A 188 -11.11 0.19 -19.26
CA VAL A 188 -11.10 1.32 -18.33
C VAL A 188 -10.26 2.46 -18.87
N GLY A 189 -10.66 3.69 -18.54
CA GLY A 189 -9.90 4.89 -18.94
C GLY A 189 -8.72 5.20 -18.04
N ARG A 190 -8.77 4.77 -16.78
CA ARG A 190 -7.76 5.10 -15.75
C ARG A 190 -7.46 3.88 -14.89
N VAL A 191 -6.23 3.81 -14.38
CA VAL A 191 -5.79 2.68 -13.57
C VAL A 191 -5.10 3.16 -12.30
N ILE A 192 -5.49 2.58 -11.17
CA ILE A 192 -4.87 2.76 -9.87
C ILE A 192 -4.08 1.50 -9.52
N GLY A 193 -2.81 1.67 -9.15
CA GLY A 193 -1.97 0.61 -8.60
C GLY A 193 -2.06 0.60 -7.07
N PHE A 194 -2.29 -0.55 -6.49
CA PHE A 194 -2.32 -0.77 -5.05
C PHE A 194 -1.26 -1.78 -4.63
N GLY A 195 -0.54 -1.46 -3.56
CA GLY A 195 0.41 -2.35 -2.92
C GLY A 195 0.40 -2.19 -1.42
N GLN A 196 0.55 -3.30 -0.71
CA GLN A 196 0.58 -3.32 0.75
C GLN A 196 1.85 -4.00 1.25
N SER A 197 2.47 -3.45 2.32
CA SER A 197 3.68 -4.01 2.93
C SER A 197 4.79 -4.15 1.88
N GLN A 198 5.25 -5.35 1.59
CA GLN A 198 6.26 -5.65 0.57
C GLN A 198 5.98 -4.98 -0.79
N THR A 199 4.75 -4.97 -1.23
CA THR A 199 4.38 -4.40 -2.53
C THR A 199 4.20 -2.89 -2.49
N ALA A 200 4.04 -2.29 -1.32
CA ALA A 200 4.16 -0.85 -1.16
C ALA A 200 5.60 -0.37 -1.40
N PHE A 201 6.63 -1.12 -0.95
CA PHE A 201 8.03 -0.84 -1.29
C PHE A 201 8.27 -0.91 -2.79
N LEU A 202 7.63 -1.89 -3.45
CA LEU A 202 7.73 -2.08 -4.89
C LEU A 202 7.12 -0.92 -5.67
N LEU A 203 5.94 -0.42 -5.24
CA LEU A 203 5.31 0.77 -5.84
C LEU A 203 6.18 2.02 -5.72
N ARG A 204 6.83 2.23 -4.58
CA ARG A 204 7.76 3.36 -4.41
C ARG A 204 8.94 3.24 -5.37
N GLU A 205 9.53 2.05 -5.50
CA GLU A 205 10.62 1.80 -6.42
C GLU A 205 10.20 1.96 -7.89
N LEU A 206 9.01 1.48 -8.24
CA LEU A 206 8.46 1.65 -9.58
C LEU A 206 8.40 3.13 -10.00
N VAL A 207 7.96 4.01 -9.10
CA VAL A 207 7.95 5.46 -9.37
C VAL A 207 9.37 6.04 -9.33
N ARG A 208 10.16 5.72 -8.30
CA ARG A 208 11.52 6.24 -8.13
C ARG A 208 12.42 5.93 -9.31
N SER A 209 12.27 4.76 -9.89
CA SER A 209 13.04 4.31 -11.07
C SER A 209 12.45 4.74 -12.41
N GLY A 210 11.39 5.56 -12.42
CA GLY A 210 10.71 6.03 -13.64
C GLY A 210 9.91 4.93 -14.37
N GLN A 211 9.66 3.80 -13.73
CA GLN A 211 8.96 2.67 -14.34
C GLN A 211 7.43 2.87 -14.43
N ASN A 212 6.87 3.95 -13.84
CA ASN A 212 5.44 4.24 -13.98
C ASN A 212 5.07 4.84 -15.34
N ARG A 213 5.95 4.70 -16.35
CA ARG A 213 5.70 5.14 -17.71
C ARG A 213 5.87 3.99 -18.70
N ASP A 214 5.05 4.04 -19.72
CA ASP A 214 5.15 3.18 -20.88
C ASP A 214 6.14 3.72 -21.92
N LYS A 215 6.39 2.97 -22.99
CA LYS A 215 7.33 3.36 -24.04
C LYS A 215 6.98 4.68 -24.75
N ASP A 216 5.69 4.99 -24.85
CA ASP A 216 5.16 6.21 -25.41
C ASP A 216 5.18 7.40 -24.42
N GLY A 217 5.67 7.18 -23.21
CA GLY A 217 5.71 8.15 -22.13
C GLY A 217 4.40 8.30 -21.36
N ALA A 218 3.35 7.58 -21.72
CA ALA A 218 2.09 7.59 -20.98
C ALA A 218 2.24 6.95 -19.60
N LEU A 219 1.43 7.41 -18.62
CA LEU A 219 1.42 6.80 -17.30
C LEU A 219 0.82 5.39 -17.35
N THR A 220 1.51 4.44 -16.76
CA THR A 220 0.97 3.11 -16.51
C THR A 220 -0.16 3.17 -15.47
N PHE A 221 0.11 3.82 -14.35
CA PHE A 221 -0.88 4.09 -13.31
C PHE A 221 -1.11 5.59 -13.20
N ASP A 222 -2.38 6.02 -13.29
CA ASP A 222 -2.78 7.41 -13.07
C ASP A 222 -2.65 7.80 -11.60
N GLY A 223 -2.80 6.81 -10.71
CA GLY A 223 -2.63 6.95 -9.28
C GLY A 223 -2.11 5.68 -8.62
N LEU A 224 -1.45 5.86 -7.50
CA LEU A 224 -0.84 4.81 -6.71
C LEU A 224 -1.26 4.95 -5.25
N LEU A 225 -1.63 3.84 -4.63
CA LEU A 225 -1.99 3.77 -3.22
C LEU A 225 -1.11 2.73 -2.53
N ALA A 226 -0.14 3.18 -1.75
CA ALA A 226 0.78 2.34 -1.01
C ALA A 226 0.37 2.26 0.46
N GLY A 227 0.07 1.07 0.93
CA GLY A 227 -0.35 0.81 2.31
C GLY A 227 0.72 0.10 3.13
N VAL A 228 0.91 0.57 4.36
CA VAL A 228 1.75 -0.05 5.42
C VAL A 228 3.15 -0.48 4.94
N GLY A 229 3.79 0.36 4.13
CA GLY A 229 5.07 0.05 3.47
C GLY A 229 6.27 0.84 3.98
N GLY A 230 6.09 1.81 4.85
CA GLY A 230 7.21 2.60 5.36
C GLY A 230 7.95 3.44 4.30
N GLY A 231 9.22 3.76 4.59
CA GLY A 231 10.12 4.58 3.76
C GLY A 231 11.19 3.76 3.01
N LEU A 232 10.87 2.51 2.67
CA LEU A 232 11.77 1.63 1.93
C LEU A 232 11.34 1.50 0.48
N CYS A 233 12.30 1.22 -0.40
CA CYS A 233 12.10 0.84 -1.78
C CYS A 233 12.60 -0.58 -2.00
N LYS A 234 11.95 -1.32 -2.89
CA LYS A 234 12.30 -2.70 -3.25
C LYS A 234 12.86 -2.74 -4.66
N ILE A 235 14.16 -3.00 -4.76
CA ILE A 235 14.85 -3.17 -6.04
C ILE A 235 14.67 -4.62 -6.50
N LEU A 236 14.20 -4.82 -7.74
CA LEU A 236 14.11 -6.12 -8.36
C LEU A 236 15.46 -6.48 -9.02
N ASN A 237 16.05 -7.58 -8.60
CA ASN A 237 17.33 -8.08 -9.09
C ASN A 237 17.14 -9.28 -10.01
N ASN A 238 18.11 -9.47 -10.91
CA ASN A 238 18.16 -10.62 -11.83
C ASN A 238 18.44 -11.94 -11.09
N GLU A 239 18.96 -11.88 -9.91
CA GLU A 239 19.36 -13.07 -9.20
C GLU A 239 18.13 -13.90 -8.82
N ALA A 240 17.94 -15.00 -9.55
CA ALA A 240 17.39 -16.20 -8.96
C ALA A 240 18.34 -16.58 -7.82
N THR A 241 18.26 -15.86 -6.71
CA THR A 241 19.10 -16.17 -5.54
C THR A 241 18.79 -17.61 -5.16
N PRO A 242 19.79 -18.51 -5.24
CA PRO A 242 19.65 -19.82 -4.66
C PRO A 242 19.17 -19.61 -3.22
N ARG A 243 18.19 -20.37 -2.79
CA ARG A 243 17.75 -20.37 -1.38
C ARG A 243 19.00 -20.42 -0.49
N PRO A 244 19.35 -19.36 0.24
CA PRO A 244 20.35 -19.55 1.29
C PRO A 244 19.70 -20.49 2.33
N GLU A 245 20.50 -21.38 2.86
CA GLU A 245 20.10 -22.25 3.95
C GLU A 245 19.42 -21.44 5.08
N PRO A 246 18.39 -21.98 5.75
CA PRO A 246 17.66 -21.23 6.77
C PRO A 246 18.58 -20.86 7.94
N GLY A 247 18.90 -19.59 8.05
CA GLY A 247 19.60 -19.01 9.18
C GLY A 247 18.74 -17.95 9.86
N PRO A 248 18.93 -17.69 11.16
CA PRO A 248 18.08 -16.79 11.94
C PRO A 248 18.15 -15.30 11.54
N THR A 249 18.99 -14.93 10.58
CA THR A 249 19.23 -13.54 10.18
C THR A 249 18.99 -13.30 8.69
N ASN A 250 18.24 -14.15 8.02
CA ASN A 250 18.16 -14.07 6.58
C ASN A 250 17.01 -13.21 6.07
N PRO A 251 17.25 -12.00 5.57
CA PRO A 251 16.34 -11.32 4.70
C PRO A 251 16.40 -11.98 3.31
N ARG A 252 15.55 -12.97 3.08
CA ARG A 252 15.39 -13.64 1.78
C ARG A 252 14.79 -12.75 0.68
N PHE A 253 14.75 -11.48 0.90
CA PHE A 253 14.16 -10.56 -0.02
C PHE A 253 15.20 -9.52 -0.38
N GLU A 254 15.32 -9.32 -1.64
CA GLU A 254 16.12 -8.36 -2.33
C GLU A 254 16.31 -7.09 -1.51
N THR A 255 17.36 -6.40 -1.77
CA THR A 255 17.85 -5.26 -1.01
C THR A 255 16.76 -4.20 -0.86
N ASN A 256 16.09 -4.18 0.29
CA ASN A 256 15.27 -3.04 0.67
C ASN A 256 16.23 -1.90 1.01
N VAL A 257 16.17 -0.85 0.22
CA VAL A 257 17.00 0.34 0.42
C VAL A 257 16.15 1.46 1.03
N PRO A 258 16.70 2.28 1.92
CA PRO A 258 16.06 3.51 2.33
C PRO A 258 15.78 4.37 1.08
N CYS A 259 14.56 4.88 0.94
CA CYS A 259 14.18 5.68 -0.21
C CYS A 259 13.30 6.86 0.25
N GLY A 260 13.98 7.84 0.86
CA GLY A 260 13.37 9.02 1.46
C GLY A 260 13.31 10.24 0.55
N GLU A 261 13.79 10.16 -0.68
CA GLU A 261 13.75 11.28 -1.59
C GLU A 261 12.33 11.52 -2.12
N PRO A 262 11.97 12.78 -2.45
CA PRO A 262 10.73 13.06 -3.14
C PRO A 262 10.64 12.24 -4.42
N LEU A 263 9.50 11.54 -4.57
CA LEU A 263 9.27 10.76 -5.77
C LEU A 263 9.04 11.68 -6.98
N PRO A 264 9.44 11.26 -8.19
CA PRO A 264 9.06 11.94 -9.42
C PRO A 264 7.54 12.16 -9.47
N GLU A 265 7.11 13.21 -10.16
CA GLU A 265 5.68 13.51 -10.34
C GLU A 265 5.03 12.62 -11.41
N ASP A 266 5.21 11.32 -11.29
CA ASP A 266 4.74 10.29 -12.20
C ASP A 266 3.43 9.67 -11.71
N GLY A 267 2.34 10.42 -11.83
CA GLY A 267 1.03 10.07 -11.30
C GLY A 267 0.79 10.62 -9.90
N LYS A 268 -0.41 10.37 -9.37
CA LYS A 268 -0.79 10.77 -8.00
C LYS A 268 -0.46 9.64 -7.04
N PHE A 269 0.22 9.94 -5.93
CA PHE A 269 0.68 8.93 -4.99
C PHE A 269 0.20 9.23 -3.57
N ILE A 270 -0.54 8.30 -2.98
CA ILE A 270 -0.91 8.33 -1.57
C ILE A 270 -0.22 7.17 -0.83
N SER A 271 0.48 7.51 0.26
CA SER A 271 1.11 6.55 1.17
C SER A 271 0.37 6.55 2.51
N ILE A 272 -0.08 5.40 2.97
CA ILE A 272 -0.71 5.21 4.27
C ILE A 272 0.21 4.33 5.11
N GLN A 273 0.65 4.85 6.24
CA GLN A 273 1.58 4.19 7.16
C GLN A 273 0.90 3.98 8.50
N THR A 274 1.19 2.88 9.17
CA THR A 274 0.81 2.70 10.57
C THR A 274 1.97 3.10 11.50
N GLN A 275 1.70 3.22 12.79
CA GLN A 275 2.76 3.48 13.77
C GLN A 275 3.88 2.43 13.70
N SER A 276 3.53 1.17 13.44
CA SER A 276 4.52 0.09 13.23
C SER A 276 5.49 0.37 12.10
N ASP A 277 4.98 0.93 11.00
CA ASP A 277 5.76 1.11 9.78
C ASP A 277 6.71 2.30 9.88
N ILE A 278 6.37 3.28 10.73
CA ILE A 278 7.22 4.46 10.94
C ILE A 278 8.54 4.05 11.57
N ASP A 279 8.52 3.13 12.54
CA ASP A 279 9.72 2.59 13.16
C ASP A 279 10.27 1.38 12.38
N GLY A 280 9.47 0.33 12.21
CA GLY A 280 9.92 -0.94 11.65
C GLY A 280 10.36 -0.87 10.18
N PHE A 281 9.70 -0.03 9.37
CA PHE A 281 10.03 0.17 7.94
C PHE A 281 10.53 1.58 7.62
N ARG A 282 11.03 2.31 8.63
CA ARG A 282 11.59 3.66 8.47
C ARG A 282 10.64 4.62 7.74
N GLY A 283 9.35 4.56 8.05
CA GLY A 283 8.32 5.38 7.39
C GLY A 283 8.58 6.89 7.44
N TYR A 284 9.34 7.34 8.45
CA TYR A 284 9.77 8.73 8.58
C TYR A 284 10.64 9.23 7.41
N LEU A 285 11.34 8.35 6.69
CA LEU A 285 12.15 8.73 5.53
C LEU A 285 11.30 9.21 4.35
N ALA A 286 10.03 8.80 4.32
CA ALA A 286 9.09 9.17 3.26
C ALA A 286 8.29 10.44 3.56
N ARG A 287 8.58 11.14 4.66
CA ARG A 287 7.88 12.35 5.10
C ARG A 287 8.19 13.54 4.20
N HIS A 288 7.42 13.69 3.15
CA HIS A 288 7.41 14.87 2.31
C HIS A 288 6.00 15.08 1.73
N GLN A 289 5.77 16.26 1.17
CA GLN A 289 4.54 16.58 0.47
C GLN A 289 4.89 17.32 -0.82
N THR A 290 4.34 16.88 -1.94
CA THR A 290 4.51 17.50 -3.25
C THR A 290 3.13 17.70 -3.89
N PRO A 291 3.03 18.38 -5.04
CA PRO A 291 1.78 18.45 -5.79
C PRO A 291 1.21 17.10 -6.23
N SER A 292 2.00 16.01 -6.14
CA SER A 292 1.60 14.65 -6.54
C SER A 292 1.71 13.60 -5.42
N TYR A 293 2.21 13.94 -4.23
CA TYR A 293 2.43 12.98 -3.13
C TYR A 293 1.81 13.44 -1.81
N ARG A 294 1.15 12.50 -1.11
CA ARG A 294 0.64 12.64 0.26
C ARG A 294 1.00 11.43 1.10
N GLN A 295 1.27 11.66 2.39
CA GLN A 295 1.50 10.58 3.37
C GLN A 295 0.64 10.77 4.61
N TYR A 296 0.01 9.69 5.06
CA TYR A 296 -0.80 9.65 6.28
C TYR A 296 -0.26 8.59 7.22
N GLU A 297 0.10 9.02 8.42
CA GLU A 297 0.60 8.14 9.48
C GLU A 297 -0.47 7.94 10.53
N LEU A 298 -0.91 6.71 10.70
CA LEU A 298 -2.00 6.35 11.60
C LEU A 298 -1.44 6.08 13.00
N ALA A 299 -1.75 6.97 13.93
CA ALA A 299 -1.34 6.85 15.32
C ALA A 299 -2.12 5.75 16.05
N GLY A 300 -1.42 4.95 16.85
CA GLY A 300 -2.02 3.86 17.61
C GLY A 300 -2.57 2.72 16.76
N VAL A 301 -2.05 2.52 15.54
CA VAL A 301 -2.49 1.46 14.63
C VAL A 301 -1.33 0.53 14.30
N ALA A 302 -1.61 -0.77 14.29
CA ALA A 302 -0.64 -1.80 13.95
C ALA A 302 -0.58 -2.10 12.45
N HIS A 303 0.48 -2.78 12.03
CA HIS A 303 0.69 -3.19 10.63
C HIS A 303 -0.45 -4.05 10.07
N VAL A 304 -1.00 -4.94 10.88
CA VAL A 304 -2.14 -5.80 10.52
C VAL A 304 -3.25 -5.64 11.57
N PRO A 305 -4.42 -5.12 11.20
CA PRO A 305 -5.55 -5.03 12.09
C PRO A 305 -6.23 -6.40 12.31
N PRO A 306 -6.99 -6.58 13.41
CA PRO A 306 -7.57 -7.85 13.79
C PRO A 306 -8.63 -8.36 12.83
N ASP A 307 -9.27 -7.50 12.09
CA ASP A 307 -10.26 -7.84 11.07
C ASP A 307 -9.63 -8.34 9.74
N MET A 308 -8.29 -8.33 9.66
CA MET A 308 -7.53 -8.98 8.59
C MET A 308 -6.92 -10.30 9.05
N ILE A 309 -6.16 -10.27 10.16
CA ILE A 309 -5.52 -11.47 10.73
C ILE A 309 -5.62 -11.38 12.25
N ASP A 310 -6.18 -12.41 12.87
CA ASP A 310 -6.09 -12.54 14.33
C ASP A 310 -4.70 -13.04 14.72
N THR A 311 -3.81 -12.11 15.07
CA THR A 311 -2.42 -12.43 15.44
C THR A 311 -2.31 -13.16 16.78
N ARG A 312 -3.39 -13.22 17.59
CA ARG A 312 -3.43 -14.04 18.80
C ARG A 312 -3.35 -15.54 18.46
N LEU A 313 -3.87 -15.94 17.29
CA LEU A 313 -3.71 -17.28 16.75
C LEU A 313 -2.26 -17.61 16.39
N LEU A 314 -1.41 -16.61 16.27
CA LEU A 314 0.01 -16.72 16.00
C LEU A 314 0.87 -16.50 17.27
N GLY A 315 0.23 -16.41 18.43
CA GLY A 315 0.92 -16.28 19.73
C GLY A 315 1.11 -14.86 20.25
N ALA A 316 0.51 -13.83 19.62
CA ALA A 316 0.51 -12.48 20.18
C ALA A 316 -0.31 -12.43 21.47
N ALA A 317 0.24 -11.84 22.53
CA ALA A 317 -0.44 -11.77 23.83
C ALA A 317 -1.69 -10.87 23.79
N ARG A 318 -1.59 -9.72 23.08
CA ARG A 318 -2.65 -8.73 22.92
C ARG A 318 -2.53 -8.07 21.57
N GLN A 319 -3.56 -8.19 20.76
CA GLN A 319 -3.63 -7.53 19.46
C GLN A 319 -4.28 -6.15 19.59
N ASN A 320 -3.73 -5.18 18.86
CA ASN A 320 -4.33 -3.86 18.73
C ASN A 320 -5.68 -3.98 17.99
N PRO A 321 -6.81 -3.48 18.57
CA PRO A 321 -8.14 -3.66 17.99
C PRO A 321 -8.47 -2.67 16.86
N VAL A 322 -7.60 -1.70 16.57
CA VAL A 322 -7.92 -0.60 15.66
C VAL A 322 -7.74 -1.02 14.21
N SER A 323 -8.78 -0.86 13.40
CA SER A 323 -8.75 -1.09 11.96
C SER A 323 -8.41 0.17 11.19
N PHE A 324 -7.54 0.05 10.18
CA PHE A 324 -7.19 1.15 9.27
C PHE A 324 -8.12 1.25 8.05
N ARG A 325 -9.05 0.31 7.83
CA ARG A 325 -9.92 0.26 6.64
C ARG A 325 -10.69 1.55 6.35
N PRO A 326 -11.24 2.25 7.36
CA PRO A 326 -11.92 3.52 7.10
C PRO A 326 -11.05 4.54 6.36
N VAL A 327 -9.77 4.64 6.77
CA VAL A 327 -8.81 5.57 6.14
C VAL A 327 -8.47 5.14 4.73
N PHE A 328 -8.23 3.84 4.49
CA PHE A 328 -7.93 3.35 3.16
C PHE A 328 -9.05 3.63 2.16
N LYS A 329 -10.31 3.41 2.55
CA LYS A 329 -11.48 3.72 1.70
C LYS A 329 -11.55 5.22 1.36
N ALA A 330 -11.39 6.07 2.38
CA ALA A 330 -11.41 7.52 2.18
C ALA A 330 -10.26 8.00 1.30
N MET A 331 -9.05 7.46 1.50
CA MET A 331 -7.90 7.85 0.68
C MET A 331 -7.99 7.34 -0.76
N LEU A 332 -8.60 6.17 -1.00
CA LEU A 332 -8.90 5.73 -2.35
C LEU A 332 -9.94 6.67 -3.02
N HIS A 333 -10.97 7.06 -2.30
CA HIS A 333 -11.95 8.03 -2.78
C HIS A 333 -11.28 9.37 -3.15
N ASN A 334 -10.46 9.91 -2.26
CA ASN A 334 -9.70 11.13 -2.49
C ASN A 334 -8.71 11.00 -3.67
N LEU A 335 -8.09 9.82 -3.85
CA LEU A 335 -7.19 9.58 -4.98
C LEU A 335 -7.95 9.63 -6.31
N VAL A 336 -9.14 9.05 -6.36
CA VAL A 336 -10.02 9.13 -7.54
C VAL A 336 -10.38 10.59 -7.85
N GLU A 337 -10.79 11.37 -6.86
CA GLU A 337 -11.08 12.80 -7.02
C GLU A 337 -9.85 13.57 -7.49
N TRP A 338 -8.69 13.27 -6.93
CA TRP A 338 -7.44 13.93 -7.33
C TRP A 338 -7.08 13.66 -8.78
N ILE A 339 -7.30 12.43 -9.26
CA ILE A 339 -7.06 12.04 -10.66
C ILE A 339 -8.08 12.70 -11.60
N VAL A 340 -9.37 12.75 -11.20
CA VAL A 340 -10.46 13.20 -12.09
C VAL A 340 -10.59 14.71 -12.15
N SER A 341 -10.62 15.36 -10.99
CA SER A 341 -10.92 16.79 -10.84
C SER A 341 -9.71 17.64 -10.47
N GLY A 342 -8.57 17.03 -10.16
CA GLY A 342 -7.41 17.73 -9.62
C GLY A 342 -7.55 18.14 -8.16
N THR A 343 -8.65 17.81 -7.48
CA THR A 343 -8.87 18.13 -6.07
C THR A 343 -7.93 17.33 -5.18
N PRO A 344 -6.93 17.94 -4.53
CA PRO A 344 -5.96 17.20 -3.75
C PRO A 344 -6.62 16.59 -2.50
N PRO A 345 -6.11 15.45 -2.01
CA PRO A 345 -6.43 14.95 -0.68
C PRO A 345 -6.04 15.95 0.42
N PRO A 346 -6.48 15.76 1.66
CA PRO A 346 -5.97 16.51 2.80
C PRO A 346 -4.44 16.56 2.83
N ASP A 347 -3.87 17.55 3.49
CA ASP A 347 -2.43 17.60 3.69
C ASP A 347 -1.92 16.39 4.46
N SER A 348 -0.66 16.04 4.24
CA SER A 348 0.02 14.94 4.91
C SER A 348 -0.03 15.09 6.42
N MET A 349 -0.19 13.98 7.14
CA MET A 349 -0.31 13.96 8.60
C MET A 349 0.75 13.02 9.19
N TYR A 350 1.61 13.55 10.07
CA TYR A 350 2.75 12.81 10.61
C TYR A 350 2.63 12.62 12.13
N ILE A 351 2.96 11.41 12.59
CA ILE A 351 3.12 11.10 14.01
C ILE A 351 4.29 11.93 14.59
N GLU A 352 4.10 12.51 15.77
CA GLU A 352 5.12 13.27 16.45
C GLU A 352 6.20 12.35 17.05
N GLY A 353 7.46 12.77 16.95
CA GLY A 353 8.58 12.04 17.51
C GLY A 353 9.92 12.50 16.94
N THR A 354 10.99 11.93 17.46
CA THR A 354 12.36 12.16 17.00
C THR A 354 12.98 10.84 16.57
N VAL A 355 13.91 10.92 15.63
CA VAL A 355 14.69 9.76 15.18
C VAL A 355 16.09 9.89 15.76
N ASP A 356 16.59 8.85 16.43
CA ASP A 356 17.92 8.83 16.98
C ASP A 356 18.99 8.47 15.91
N SER A 357 20.24 8.44 16.33
CA SER A 357 21.38 8.15 15.45
C SER A 357 21.38 6.72 14.89
N GLU A 358 20.63 5.80 15.50
CA GLU A 358 20.50 4.41 15.07
C GLU A 358 19.29 4.23 14.12
N GLY A 359 18.50 5.29 13.94
CA GLY A 359 17.30 5.29 13.10
C GLY A 359 16.07 4.76 13.82
N LYS A 360 16.11 4.64 15.16
CA LYS A 360 14.95 4.27 15.98
C LYS A 360 14.09 5.51 16.23
N VAL A 361 12.78 5.32 16.20
CA VAL A 361 11.82 6.39 16.44
C VAL A 361 11.44 6.46 17.90
N ASN A 362 11.65 7.62 18.50
CA ASN A 362 11.18 7.96 19.84
C ASN A 362 9.89 8.77 19.70
N PHE A 363 8.74 8.09 19.77
CA PHE A 363 7.43 8.72 19.62
C PHE A 363 7.12 9.66 20.79
N ALA A 364 6.58 10.84 20.48
CA ALA A 364 5.97 11.69 21.48
C ALA A 364 4.63 11.08 21.92
N THR A 365 4.40 11.00 23.24
CA THR A 365 3.19 10.45 23.82
C THR A 365 2.45 11.46 24.68
N ASP A 366 1.17 11.22 24.92
CA ASP A 366 0.38 11.91 25.93
C ASP A 366 0.63 11.33 27.34
N ALA A 367 -0.10 11.82 28.31
CA ALA A 367 0.04 11.37 29.71
C ALA A 367 -0.36 9.89 29.92
N ASP A 368 -1.15 9.33 29.02
CA ASP A 368 -1.59 7.94 29.07
C ASP A 368 -0.64 6.98 28.34
N GLY A 369 0.29 7.53 27.53
CA GLY A 369 1.21 6.76 26.71
C GLY A 369 0.77 6.58 25.24
N ASN A 370 -0.35 7.15 24.82
CA ASN A 370 -0.78 7.13 23.43
C ASN A 370 0.03 8.13 22.60
N VAL A 371 0.42 7.75 21.39
CA VAL A 371 1.23 8.60 20.52
C VAL A 371 0.48 9.83 20.04
N LYS A 372 1.21 10.94 19.87
CA LYS A 372 0.70 12.23 19.39
C LYS A 372 0.94 12.40 17.89
N GLY A 373 0.22 13.37 17.31
CA GLY A 373 0.31 13.68 15.88
C GLY A 373 -0.34 12.61 15.00
N GLY A 374 -0.10 12.69 13.70
CA GLY A 374 -0.65 11.79 12.72
C GLY A 374 -2.17 11.84 12.57
N LEU A 375 -2.70 10.91 11.79
CA LEU A 375 -4.12 10.68 11.67
C LEU A 375 -4.59 9.81 12.84
N ARG A 376 -5.49 10.35 13.66
CA ARG A 376 -6.00 9.70 14.87
C ARG A 376 -7.46 9.33 14.70
N LEU A 377 -7.73 8.02 14.69
CA LEU A 377 -9.08 7.49 14.65
C LEU A 377 -9.81 7.75 15.99
N PRO A 378 -11.15 7.61 16.07
CA PRO A 378 -11.91 7.92 17.27
C PRO A 378 -11.50 7.20 18.55
N HIS A 379 -10.73 6.12 18.45
CA HIS A 379 -10.09 5.41 19.58
C HIS A 379 -8.89 6.15 20.18
N MET A 380 -8.40 7.19 19.53
CA MET A 380 -7.22 7.93 19.99
C MET A 380 -7.64 9.30 20.54
N PRO A 381 -7.01 9.76 21.63
CA PRO A 381 -7.29 11.09 22.14
C PRO A 381 -6.83 12.14 21.14
N THR A 382 -7.65 13.13 20.90
CA THR A 382 -7.32 14.25 20.00
C THR A 382 -7.87 15.56 20.55
N VAL A 383 -7.31 16.66 20.07
CA VAL A 383 -7.82 18.02 20.28
C VAL A 383 -8.19 18.57 18.92
N LEU A 384 -9.41 19.01 18.78
CA LEU A 384 -9.92 19.61 17.55
C LEU A 384 -9.33 21.00 17.32
N ARG A 385 -9.49 21.53 16.12
CA ARG A 385 -9.00 22.88 15.77
C ARG A 385 -9.59 24.01 16.65
N ASN A 386 -10.78 23.79 17.20
CA ASN A 386 -11.44 24.71 18.15
C ASN A 386 -10.98 24.56 19.62
N GLY A 387 -10.01 23.66 19.88
CA GLY A 387 -9.50 23.38 21.22
C GLY A 387 -10.30 22.36 22.02
N GLU A 388 -11.42 21.84 21.48
CA GLU A 388 -12.23 20.84 22.17
C GLU A 388 -11.57 19.46 22.17
N ARG A 389 -11.78 18.73 23.26
CA ARG A 389 -11.35 17.32 23.35
C ARG A 389 -12.26 16.44 22.48
N ALA A 390 -11.64 15.51 21.78
CA ALA A 390 -12.31 14.49 20.98
C ALA A 390 -11.55 13.18 21.06
N GLY A 391 -12.20 12.11 20.60
CA GLY A 391 -11.65 10.75 20.70
C GLY A 391 -11.77 10.19 22.12
N ALA A 392 -12.01 8.91 22.22
CA ALA A 392 -12.32 8.23 23.46
C ALA A 392 -11.51 6.94 23.61
N PRO A 393 -10.24 7.05 24.06
CA PRO A 393 -9.40 5.87 24.25
C PRO A 393 -9.92 4.99 25.40
N LEU A 394 -9.92 3.69 25.16
CA LEU A 394 -10.23 2.64 26.17
C LEU A 394 -8.96 1.98 26.71
N GLY A 395 -7.80 2.49 26.34
CA GLY A 395 -6.50 1.98 26.74
C GLY A 395 -5.37 2.68 26.01
N VAL A 396 -4.18 2.10 26.09
CA VAL A 396 -3.00 2.50 25.34
C VAL A 396 -2.87 1.61 24.12
N TYR A 397 -2.80 2.25 22.95
CA TYR A 397 -2.71 1.59 21.66
C TYR A 397 -1.29 1.69 21.12
N GLY A 398 -0.60 0.57 20.96
CA GLY A 398 0.75 0.49 20.41
C GLY A 398 0.78 -0.11 19.02
N GLY A 399 1.54 0.51 18.12
CA GLY A 399 1.80 -0.04 16.80
C GLY A 399 2.70 -1.28 16.84
N LEU A 400 3.68 -1.28 17.74
CA LEU A 400 4.64 -2.36 17.93
C LEU A 400 4.52 -2.96 19.33
N ASP A 401 4.63 -4.29 19.41
CA ASP A 401 4.83 -4.96 20.68
C ASP A 401 6.31 -4.88 21.03
N PRO A 402 6.71 -4.43 22.24
CA PRO A 402 8.12 -4.40 22.67
C PRO A 402 8.81 -5.76 22.62
N ASP A 403 8.05 -6.85 22.61
CA ASP A 403 8.56 -8.21 22.49
C ASP A 403 8.83 -8.65 21.03
N TYR A 404 8.61 -7.77 20.04
CA TYR A 404 8.81 -8.09 18.62
C TYR A 404 10.24 -8.49 18.26
N LEU A 405 11.23 -8.03 19.04
CA LEU A 405 12.65 -8.39 18.86
C LEU A 405 12.98 -9.82 19.34
N LYS A 406 12.06 -10.50 20.02
CA LYS A 406 12.27 -11.89 20.40
C LYS A 406 12.22 -12.77 19.14
N PRO A 407 13.15 -13.71 18.97
CA PRO A 407 13.15 -14.62 17.84
C PRO A 407 11.79 -15.29 17.68
N LEU A 408 11.24 -15.23 16.44
CA LEU A 408 9.95 -15.81 16.05
C LEU A 408 8.68 -15.06 16.47
N ASN A 409 8.76 -13.83 16.97
CA ASN A 409 7.56 -13.08 17.35
C ASN A 409 7.06 -12.12 16.25
N LEU A 410 7.03 -12.60 15.00
CA LEU A 410 6.46 -11.86 13.86
C LEU A 410 5.00 -11.45 14.12
N ALA A 411 4.26 -12.27 14.82
CA ALA A 411 2.87 -12.00 15.17
C ALA A 411 2.71 -10.77 16.07
N ALA A 412 3.59 -10.63 17.06
CA ALA A 412 3.59 -9.46 17.94
C ALA A 412 3.95 -8.18 17.16
N TRP A 413 4.92 -8.26 16.26
CA TRP A 413 5.28 -7.14 15.39
C TRP A 413 4.12 -6.73 14.47
N LEU A 414 3.45 -7.69 13.85
CA LEU A 414 2.34 -7.43 12.93
C LEU A 414 1.10 -6.86 13.64
N GLY A 415 0.75 -7.42 14.81
CA GLY A 415 -0.52 -7.14 15.49
C GLY A 415 -0.48 -5.95 16.46
N GLY A 416 0.70 -5.44 16.81
CA GLY A 416 0.85 -4.38 17.81
C GLY A 416 0.33 -4.79 19.19
N THR A 417 0.05 -3.79 20.03
CA THR A 417 -0.41 -4.01 21.41
C THR A 417 -1.63 -3.18 21.75
N PHE A 418 -2.38 -3.68 22.73
CA PHE A 418 -3.44 -2.93 23.39
C PHE A 418 -3.39 -3.20 24.89
N ALA A 419 -3.22 -2.15 25.70
CA ALA A 419 -3.29 -2.20 27.15
C ALA A 419 -4.57 -1.47 27.59
N PRO A 420 -5.66 -2.21 27.94
CA PRO A 420 -6.92 -1.59 28.35
C PRO A 420 -6.76 -0.85 29.66
N PHE A 421 -7.47 0.26 29.80
CA PHE A 421 -7.66 0.93 31.08
C PHE A 421 -8.51 0.06 32.02
N SER A 422 -8.32 0.21 33.31
CA SER A 422 -9.20 -0.40 34.32
C SER A 422 -10.60 0.21 34.28
N ASP A 423 -11.59 -0.48 34.80
CA ASP A 423 -12.96 0.01 34.91
C ASP A 423 -13.02 1.35 35.70
N GLN A 424 -12.17 1.51 36.73
CA GLN A 424 -12.07 2.72 37.49
C GLN A 424 -11.55 3.91 36.68
N GLU A 425 -10.51 3.69 35.87
CA GLU A 425 -9.97 4.70 34.97
C GLU A 425 -10.97 5.08 33.89
N ILE A 426 -11.68 4.12 33.34
CA ILE A 426 -12.74 4.34 32.35
C ILE A 426 -13.89 5.16 32.97
N ALA A 427 -14.37 4.81 34.18
CA ALA A 427 -15.42 5.52 34.83
C ALA A 427 -15.00 6.99 35.20
N ALA A 428 -13.73 7.20 35.53
CA ALA A 428 -13.20 8.53 35.79
C ALA A 428 -13.09 9.40 34.52
N ARG A 429 -12.84 8.78 33.36
CA ARG A 429 -12.71 9.49 32.07
C ARG A 429 -14.05 9.79 31.43
N TYR A 430 -15.01 8.86 31.59
CA TYR A 430 -16.32 8.88 30.95
C TYR A 430 -17.41 8.65 32.00
N PRO A 431 -17.90 9.74 32.64
CA PRO A 431 -18.92 9.64 33.68
C PRO A 431 -20.19 8.95 33.19
N SER A 432 -20.51 9.08 31.91
CA SER A 432 -21.64 8.38 31.28
C SER A 432 -21.30 7.85 29.89
N THR A 433 -22.11 6.88 29.41
CA THR A 433 -22.03 6.41 28.02
C THR A 433 -22.25 7.57 27.04
N ALA A 434 -23.07 8.55 27.37
CA ALA A 434 -23.33 9.73 26.54
C ALA A 434 -22.06 10.57 26.34
N ASP A 435 -21.27 10.77 27.39
CA ASP A 435 -20.01 11.51 27.33
C ASP A 435 -19.00 10.80 26.41
N TYR A 436 -18.88 9.49 26.56
CA TYR A 436 -18.05 8.66 25.66
C TYR A 436 -18.47 8.78 24.20
N VAL A 437 -19.77 8.55 23.92
CA VAL A 437 -20.34 8.64 22.57
C VAL A 437 -20.14 10.03 21.97
N GLN A 438 -20.24 11.08 22.77
CA GLN A 438 -20.03 12.45 22.29
C GLN A 438 -18.57 12.68 21.85
N LEU A 439 -17.59 12.17 22.59
CA LEU A 439 -16.17 12.28 22.23
C LEU A 439 -15.85 11.48 20.95
N VAL A 440 -16.40 10.28 20.80
CA VAL A 440 -16.29 9.49 19.57
C VAL A 440 -16.92 10.25 18.39
N ARG A 441 -18.11 10.82 18.59
CA ARG A 441 -18.82 11.61 17.57
C ARG A 441 -18.01 12.82 17.12
N ASN A 442 -17.45 13.57 18.05
CA ASN A 442 -16.64 14.75 17.76
C ASN A 442 -15.42 14.38 16.89
N ALA A 443 -14.70 13.30 17.25
CA ALA A 443 -13.55 12.83 16.50
C ALA A 443 -13.96 12.34 15.10
N ALA A 444 -14.99 11.52 15.01
CA ALA A 444 -15.46 10.99 13.73
C ALA A 444 -15.98 12.10 12.81
N ALA A 445 -16.67 13.12 13.36
CA ALA A 445 -17.16 14.27 12.60
C ALA A 445 -16.00 15.11 12.03
N SER A 446 -14.93 15.33 12.80
CA SER A 446 -13.73 16.01 12.31
C SER A 446 -13.07 15.22 11.18
N LEU A 447 -12.91 13.91 11.35
CA LEU A 447 -12.31 13.06 10.31
C LEU A 447 -13.14 13.03 9.02
N LEU A 448 -14.47 13.05 9.15
CA LEU A 448 -15.37 13.13 7.98
C LEU A 448 -15.23 14.50 7.29
N ALA A 449 -15.23 15.60 8.04
CA ALA A 449 -15.04 16.94 7.50
C ALA A 449 -13.68 17.13 6.83
N ASP A 450 -12.64 16.52 7.39
CA ASP A 450 -11.28 16.49 6.82
C ASP A 450 -11.11 15.41 5.73
N ARG A 451 -12.18 14.74 5.29
CA ARG A 451 -12.17 13.68 4.25
C ARG A 451 -11.24 12.49 4.57
N CYS A 452 -11.00 12.21 5.85
CA CYS A 452 -10.14 11.11 6.31
C CYS A 452 -10.90 9.81 6.56
N ILE A 453 -12.23 9.87 6.64
CA ILE A 453 -13.15 8.73 6.64
C ILE A 453 -14.36 9.03 5.76
N LEU A 454 -15.08 8.00 5.34
CA LEU A 454 -16.34 8.14 4.60
C LEU A 454 -17.53 8.27 5.55
N LYS A 455 -18.67 8.75 5.02
CA LYS A 455 -19.91 8.89 5.80
C LYS A 455 -20.36 7.56 6.40
N GLU A 456 -20.21 6.46 5.69
CA GLU A 456 -20.54 5.12 6.18
C GLU A 456 -19.69 4.71 7.40
N ASP A 457 -18.41 5.09 7.40
CA ASP A 457 -17.51 4.80 8.53
C ASP A 457 -17.84 5.69 9.73
N TYR A 458 -18.20 6.96 9.49
CA TYR A 458 -18.73 7.83 10.53
C TYR A 458 -19.97 7.20 11.20
N ASP A 459 -20.94 6.75 10.41
CA ASP A 459 -22.16 6.12 10.92
C ASP A 459 -21.85 4.85 11.70
N ALA A 460 -20.90 4.03 11.21
CA ALA A 460 -20.46 2.83 11.90
C ALA A 460 -19.81 3.12 13.26
N TYR A 461 -18.97 4.17 13.37
CA TYR A 461 -18.42 4.59 14.66
C TYR A 461 -19.51 5.02 15.64
N ILE A 462 -20.50 5.81 15.18
CA ILE A 462 -21.60 6.26 16.05
C ILE A 462 -22.49 5.08 16.49
N GLN A 463 -22.75 4.13 15.60
CA GLN A 463 -23.55 2.96 15.92
C GLN A 463 -22.84 2.02 16.90
N ALA A 464 -21.53 1.87 16.77
CA ALA A 464 -20.74 1.00 17.65
C ALA A 464 -20.47 1.62 19.04
N ALA A 465 -20.38 2.95 19.13
CA ALA A 465 -19.97 3.65 20.35
C ALA A 465 -20.78 3.29 21.62
N PRO A 466 -22.11 3.10 21.59
CA PRO A 466 -22.87 2.72 22.81
C PRO A 466 -22.51 1.36 23.41
N TRP A 467 -21.85 0.47 22.63
CA TRP A 467 -21.55 -0.92 22.99
C TRP A 467 -20.11 -1.14 23.46
N TRP A 468 -19.43 -0.10 23.87
CA TRP A 468 -18.03 -0.15 24.27
C TRP A 468 -17.74 -0.91 25.59
N ARG A 469 -18.75 -1.22 26.41
CA ARG A 469 -18.67 -1.95 27.69
C ARG A 469 -18.89 -3.45 27.48
#